data_82e2aca07ba566efcf885a2f23157032
#
_entry.id   82e2aca07ba566efcf885a2f23157032
#
_cell.length_a   1.000
_cell.length_b   1.000
_cell.length_c   1.000
_cell.angle_alpha   90.00
_cell.angle_beta   90.00
_cell.angle_gamma   90.00
#
_symmetry.space_group_name_H-M   'P 1'
#
loop_
_entity.id
_entity.type
_entity.pdbx_description
1 polymer ?
#
loop_
_entity_poly.entity_id
_entity_poly.type
_entity_poly.pdbx_seq_one_letter_code
_entity_poly.pdbx_strand_id
1 'polypeptide(L)'
;FYPGEDIYSDGVIEDEILEITKNAARIEYPAIIEEKNSWPILYHLSYLRGNIVDWLPITKDMKVLEIGSGCGAITDKLSEKAGKVTCVDLSAKRSMINAYRNQDRDNIEIYVGNFNDIEPTLDCDYDLVCLIGVFEYGNSYINTKTPYEDFFKIMQRHKKPTGLLVIAIENKFGLKYW
;
A
#
# COMPACT_ATOMS: atom_id res chain seq x y z
N PHE A 1 17.72 -3.56 -1.64
CA PHE A 1 16.47 -4.18 -2.15
C PHE A 1 15.97 -3.51 -3.43
N TYR A 2 16.16 -2.19 -3.57
CA TYR A 2 15.73 -1.44 -4.76
C TYR A 2 16.76 -1.61 -5.90
N PRO A 3 16.34 -2.07 -7.11
CA PRO A 3 17.27 -2.37 -8.20
C PRO A 3 17.85 -1.13 -8.92
N GLY A 4 17.41 0.08 -8.58
CA GLY A 4 17.87 1.34 -9.17
C GLY A 4 16.95 1.91 -10.25
N GLU A 5 15.90 1.21 -10.64
CA GLU A 5 14.88 1.66 -11.60
C GLU A 5 13.49 1.15 -11.20
N ASP A 6 12.45 1.93 -11.48
CA ASP A 6 11.08 1.55 -11.21
C ASP A 6 10.56 0.60 -12.29
N ILE A 7 10.32 -0.65 -11.91
CA ILE A 7 9.79 -1.69 -12.80
C ILE A 7 8.28 -1.51 -13.03
N TYR A 8 7.58 -0.86 -12.07
CA TYR A 8 6.15 -0.62 -12.11
C TYR A 8 5.84 0.86 -11.93
N SER A 9 5.21 1.49 -12.94
CA SER A 9 4.85 2.91 -12.92
C SER A 9 3.64 3.18 -13.83
N ASP A 10 2.80 4.13 -13.41
CA ASP A 10 1.72 4.71 -14.25
C ASP A 10 2.24 5.83 -15.16
N GLY A 11 3.57 6.02 -15.22
CA GLY A 11 4.22 6.99 -16.11
C GLY A 11 4.24 8.42 -15.54
N VAL A 12 4.11 9.41 -16.44
CA VAL A 12 4.28 10.84 -16.15
C VAL A 12 3.31 11.35 -15.07
N ILE A 13 2.15 10.74 -14.94
CA ILE A 13 1.15 11.17 -13.94
C ILE A 13 1.66 11.03 -12.50
N GLU A 14 2.55 10.10 -12.23
CA GLU A 14 3.16 9.95 -10.91
C GLU A 14 4.08 11.13 -10.55
N ASP A 15 4.68 11.80 -11.55
CA ASP A 15 5.45 13.02 -11.32
C ASP A 15 4.54 14.16 -10.85
N GLU A 16 3.36 14.30 -11.45
CA GLU A 16 2.36 15.28 -11.02
C GLU A 16 1.84 14.99 -9.61
N ILE A 17 1.53 13.72 -9.31
CA ILE A 17 1.09 13.31 -7.97
C ILE A 17 2.19 13.57 -6.94
N LEU A 18 3.45 13.29 -7.27
CA LEU A 18 4.58 13.58 -6.40
C LEU A 18 4.70 15.08 -6.08
N GLU A 19 4.57 15.94 -7.09
CA GLU A 19 4.61 17.39 -6.88
C GLU A 19 3.41 17.88 -6.05
N ILE A 20 2.22 17.32 -6.25
CA ILE A 20 1.05 17.63 -5.40
C ILE A 20 1.34 17.26 -3.95
N THR A 21 1.82 16.03 -3.69
CA THR A 21 2.05 15.54 -2.32
C THR A 21 3.19 16.27 -1.60
N LYS A 22 4.17 16.81 -2.32
CA LYS A 22 5.23 17.66 -1.76
C LYS A 22 4.73 19.04 -1.32
N ASN A 23 3.77 19.61 -2.06
CA ASN A 23 3.45 21.03 -1.96
C ASN A 23 2.07 21.30 -1.32
N ALA A 24 1.19 20.30 -1.23
CA ALA A 24 -0.16 20.44 -0.69
C ALA A 24 -0.38 19.54 0.52
N ALA A 25 -1.09 20.06 1.51
CA ALA A 25 -1.56 19.26 2.64
C ALA A 25 -2.74 18.37 2.22
N ARG A 26 -2.92 17.23 2.91
CA ARG A 26 -4.02 16.29 2.61
C ARG A 26 -5.42 16.91 2.62
N ILE A 27 -5.63 17.93 3.44
CA ILE A 27 -6.91 18.66 3.49
C ILE A 27 -7.26 19.38 2.17
N GLU A 28 -6.25 19.66 1.34
CA GLU A 28 -6.40 20.35 0.05
C GLU A 28 -6.70 19.38 -1.10
N TYR A 29 -6.45 18.06 -0.91
CA TYR A 29 -6.62 17.07 -1.98
C TYR A 29 -8.02 17.05 -2.61
N PRO A 30 -9.14 17.18 -1.88
CA PRO A 30 -10.45 17.21 -2.51
C PRO A 30 -10.59 18.33 -3.55
N ALA A 31 -10.11 19.54 -3.25
CA ALA A 31 -10.14 20.67 -4.18
C ALA A 31 -9.24 20.45 -5.39
N ILE A 32 -8.04 19.88 -5.18
CA ILE A 32 -7.10 19.54 -6.25
C ILE A 32 -7.68 18.46 -7.17
N ILE A 33 -8.31 17.44 -6.61
CA ILE A 33 -8.98 16.37 -7.38
C ILE A 33 -10.08 16.97 -8.28
N GLU A 34 -10.88 17.87 -7.74
CA GLU A 34 -11.95 18.56 -8.49
C GLU A 34 -11.37 19.43 -9.62
N GLU A 35 -10.35 20.24 -9.32
CA GLU A 35 -9.67 21.10 -10.30
C GLU A 35 -9.03 20.31 -11.44
N LYS A 36 -8.29 19.25 -11.10
CA LYS A 36 -7.55 18.43 -12.07
C LYS A 36 -8.45 17.55 -12.93
N ASN A 37 -9.60 17.14 -12.40
CA ASN A 37 -10.57 16.26 -13.06
C ASN A 37 -9.92 15.07 -13.77
N SER A 38 -8.95 14.45 -13.10
CA SER A 38 -8.11 13.36 -13.61
C SER A 38 -8.38 12.09 -12.82
N TRP A 39 -8.66 10.97 -13.52
CA TRP A 39 -8.91 9.68 -12.87
C TRP A 39 -7.71 9.19 -12.04
N PRO A 40 -6.45 9.22 -12.52
CA PRO A 40 -5.32 8.81 -11.70
C PRO A 40 -5.15 9.67 -10.44
N ILE A 41 -5.35 10.99 -10.54
CA ILE A 41 -5.26 11.88 -9.38
C ILE A 41 -6.36 11.55 -8.37
N LEU A 42 -7.60 11.38 -8.81
CA LEU A 42 -8.70 10.91 -7.96
C LEU A 42 -8.35 9.56 -7.32
N TYR A 43 -7.89 8.59 -8.12
CA TYR A 43 -7.58 7.25 -7.66
C TYR A 43 -6.50 7.25 -6.57
N HIS A 44 -5.42 8.01 -6.76
CA HIS A 44 -4.30 8.01 -5.82
C HIS A 44 -4.51 8.92 -4.61
N LEU A 45 -5.17 10.08 -4.77
CA LEU A 45 -5.27 11.07 -3.69
C LEU A 45 -6.56 10.99 -2.88
N SER A 46 -7.61 10.33 -3.37
CA SER A 46 -8.88 10.26 -2.66
C SER A 46 -8.77 9.57 -1.30
N TYR A 47 -9.30 10.21 -0.26
CA TYR A 47 -9.42 9.65 1.08
C TYR A 47 -10.39 8.46 1.14
N LEU A 48 -11.31 8.36 0.18
CA LEU A 48 -12.33 7.29 0.12
C LEU A 48 -11.71 5.90 0.00
N ARG A 49 -10.49 5.79 -0.51
CA ARG A 49 -9.78 4.52 -0.58
C ARG A 49 -9.52 3.92 0.80
N GLY A 50 -9.35 4.76 1.81
CA GLY A 50 -9.18 4.33 3.20
C GLY A 50 -10.37 3.55 3.76
N ASN A 51 -11.58 3.71 3.18
CA ASN A 51 -12.79 3.01 3.62
C ASN A 51 -12.64 1.48 3.57
N ILE A 52 -11.76 0.96 2.70
CA ILE A 52 -11.52 -0.49 2.59
C ILE A 52 -10.94 -1.09 3.87
N VAL A 53 -10.26 -0.29 4.69
CA VAL A 53 -9.65 -0.71 5.97
C VAL A 53 -10.22 0.01 7.19
N ASP A 54 -11.05 1.04 7.01
CA ASP A 54 -11.54 1.88 8.10
C ASP A 54 -12.44 1.13 9.10
N TRP A 55 -13.18 0.15 8.63
CA TRP A 55 -14.04 -0.72 9.43
C TRP A 55 -13.28 -1.78 10.25
N LEU A 56 -11.98 -1.98 9.99
CA LEU A 56 -11.18 -2.96 10.72
C LEU A 56 -10.92 -2.49 12.16
N PRO A 57 -10.91 -3.43 13.13
CA PRO A 57 -10.69 -3.12 14.56
C PRO A 57 -9.20 -2.88 14.86
N ILE A 58 -8.60 -1.88 14.18
CA ILE A 58 -7.20 -1.51 14.37
C ILE A 58 -7.09 -0.53 15.54
N THR A 59 -6.09 -0.75 16.40
CA THR A 59 -5.83 0.05 17.62
C THR A 59 -4.37 0.51 17.67
N LYS A 60 -4.09 1.50 18.53
CA LYS A 60 -2.76 2.15 18.63
C LYS A 60 -1.63 1.27 19.20
N ASP A 61 -1.93 0.09 19.69
CA ASP A 61 -0.97 -0.91 20.13
C ASP A 61 -0.63 -1.94 19.03
N MET A 62 -1.32 -1.89 17.89
CA MET A 62 -1.14 -2.84 16.80
C MET A 62 -0.02 -2.45 15.85
N LYS A 63 0.70 -3.48 15.35
CA LYS A 63 1.64 -3.41 14.23
C LYS A 63 0.96 -3.89 12.96
N VAL A 64 1.08 -3.13 11.88
CA VAL A 64 0.50 -3.44 10.56
C VAL A 64 1.61 -3.62 9.53
N LEU A 65 1.53 -4.65 8.70
CA LEU A 65 2.31 -4.84 7.49
C LEU A 65 1.41 -4.58 6.27
N GLU A 66 1.74 -3.57 5.49
CA GLU A 66 1.10 -3.25 4.21
C GLU A 66 2.02 -3.63 3.05
N ILE A 67 1.62 -4.63 2.26
CA ILE A 67 2.37 -5.09 1.10
C ILE A 67 1.76 -4.47 -0.15
N GLY A 68 2.58 -3.74 -0.93
CA GLY A 68 2.15 -2.96 -2.09
C GLY A 68 1.46 -1.67 -1.68
N SER A 69 2.12 -0.84 -0.87
CA SER A 69 1.55 0.39 -0.31
C SER A 69 1.28 1.49 -1.34
N GLY A 70 1.92 1.42 -2.51
CA GLY A 70 1.75 2.37 -3.60
C GLY A 70 1.95 3.81 -3.15
N CYS A 71 1.06 4.71 -3.58
CA CYS A 71 1.08 6.13 -3.24
C CYS A 71 0.51 6.45 -1.84
N GLY A 72 0.35 5.46 -0.96
CA GLY A 72 0.02 5.66 0.45
C GLY A 72 -1.43 6.00 0.78
N ALA A 73 -2.37 5.75 -0.13
CA ALA A 73 -3.78 6.06 0.13
C ALA A 73 -4.39 5.19 1.25
N ILE A 74 -3.97 3.94 1.36
CA ILE A 74 -4.37 3.01 2.42
C ILE A 74 -3.49 3.23 3.66
N THR A 75 -2.17 3.44 3.45
CA THR A 75 -1.20 3.76 4.50
C THR A 75 -1.68 4.90 5.40
N ASP A 76 -2.26 5.96 4.81
CA ASP A 76 -2.81 7.11 5.55
C ASP A 76 -3.82 6.66 6.62
N LYS A 77 -4.81 5.83 6.21
CA LYS A 77 -5.82 5.33 7.15
C LYS A 77 -5.24 4.33 8.16
N LEU A 78 -4.35 3.45 7.73
CA LEU A 78 -3.68 2.50 8.61
C LEU A 78 -2.85 3.22 9.68
N SER A 79 -2.07 4.23 9.31
CA SER A 79 -1.23 5.00 10.23
C SER A 79 -2.03 5.88 11.18
N GLU A 80 -3.21 6.35 10.75
CA GLU A 80 -4.16 7.04 11.64
C GLU A 80 -4.60 6.14 12.80
N LYS A 81 -4.77 4.83 12.57
CA LYS A 81 -5.36 3.88 13.53
C LYS A 81 -4.31 3.06 14.29
N ALA A 82 -3.27 2.60 13.61
CA ALA A 82 -2.25 1.70 14.17
C ALA A 82 -1.16 2.43 14.97
N GLY A 83 -0.43 1.66 15.79
CA GLY A 83 0.78 2.14 16.46
C GLY A 83 2.00 2.16 15.57
N LYS A 84 2.12 1.19 14.64
CA LYS A 84 3.19 1.11 13.67
C LYS A 84 2.66 0.54 12.35
N VAL A 85 3.09 1.13 11.23
CA VAL A 85 2.81 0.62 9.89
C VAL A 85 4.13 0.39 9.16
N THR A 86 4.37 -0.84 8.75
CA THR A 86 5.49 -1.21 7.89
C THR A 86 4.96 -1.37 6.47
N CYS A 87 5.46 -0.57 5.55
CA CYS A 87 5.06 -0.56 4.15
C CYS A 87 6.15 -1.20 3.29
N VAL A 88 5.77 -1.98 2.30
CA VAL A 88 6.67 -2.50 1.26
C VAL A 88 6.10 -2.16 -0.10
N ASP A 89 6.91 -1.57 -0.98
CA ASP A 89 6.52 -1.30 -2.36
C ASP A 89 7.70 -1.43 -3.34
N LEU A 90 7.43 -1.83 -4.57
CA LEU A 90 8.44 -1.99 -5.62
C LEU A 90 8.97 -0.65 -6.14
N SER A 91 8.09 0.37 -6.22
CA SER A 91 8.39 1.65 -6.84
C SER A 91 8.95 2.64 -5.83
N ALA A 92 10.15 3.16 -6.12
CA ALA A 92 10.73 4.24 -5.35
C ALA A 92 9.92 5.53 -5.47
N LYS A 93 9.39 5.83 -6.66
CA LYS A 93 8.56 7.00 -6.90
C LYS A 93 7.27 6.95 -6.09
N ARG A 94 6.54 5.85 -6.12
CA ARG A 94 5.32 5.66 -5.31
C ARG A 94 5.60 5.71 -3.82
N SER A 95 6.70 5.11 -3.39
CA SER A 95 7.15 5.17 -1.99
C SER A 95 7.48 6.60 -1.56
N MET A 96 8.07 7.43 -2.42
CA MET A 96 8.27 8.86 -2.15
C MET A 96 6.94 9.61 -2.04
N ILE A 97 5.98 9.33 -2.92
CA ILE A 97 4.62 9.90 -2.84
C ILE A 97 3.97 9.54 -1.50
N ASN A 98 4.08 8.26 -1.10
CA ASN A 98 3.59 7.80 0.20
C ASN A 98 4.25 8.55 1.36
N ALA A 99 5.57 8.71 1.33
CA ALA A 99 6.33 9.41 2.36
C ALA A 99 5.91 10.89 2.48
N TYR A 100 5.81 11.62 1.37
CA TYR A 100 5.37 13.02 1.37
C TYR A 100 3.91 13.16 1.80
N ARG A 101 3.02 12.29 1.30
CA ARG A 101 1.62 12.26 1.68
C ARG A 101 1.42 12.12 3.19
N ASN A 102 2.25 11.31 3.83
CA ASN A 102 2.14 10.95 5.24
C ASN A 102 3.29 11.53 6.09
N GLN A 103 3.92 12.62 5.65
CA GLN A 103 5.08 13.22 6.30
C GLN A 103 4.83 13.75 7.73
N ASP A 104 3.57 13.93 8.10
CA ASP A 104 3.12 14.31 9.44
C ASP A 104 2.94 13.10 10.39
N ARG A 105 3.19 11.87 9.90
CA ARG A 105 3.13 10.63 10.68
C ARG A 105 4.55 10.18 11.05
N ASP A 106 4.73 9.76 12.29
CA ASP A 106 5.99 9.26 12.86
C ASP A 106 6.02 7.73 13.05
N ASN A 107 4.93 7.06 12.68
CA ASN A 107 4.71 5.63 12.89
C ASN A 107 4.75 4.79 11.60
N ILE A 108 5.33 5.31 10.51
CA ILE A 108 5.43 4.63 9.22
C ILE A 108 6.89 4.32 8.91
N GLU A 109 7.16 3.07 8.51
CA GLU A 109 8.42 2.66 7.88
C GLU A 109 8.13 2.19 6.46
N ILE A 110 8.94 2.64 5.48
CA ILE A 110 8.76 2.28 4.06
C ILE A 110 10.02 1.56 3.56
N TYR A 111 9.85 0.34 3.09
CA TYR A 111 10.87 -0.46 2.43
C TYR A 111 10.60 -0.49 0.93
N VAL A 112 11.62 -0.14 0.13
CA VAL A 112 11.52 -0.08 -1.33
C VAL A 112 12.25 -1.26 -1.97
N GLY A 113 11.55 -2.03 -2.79
CA GLY A 113 12.12 -3.16 -3.51
C GLY A 113 11.16 -4.35 -3.62
N ASN A 114 11.67 -5.45 -4.17
CA ASN A 114 10.88 -6.66 -4.30
C ASN A 114 10.56 -7.24 -2.91
N PHE A 115 9.29 -7.56 -2.69
CA PHE A 115 8.83 -8.13 -1.42
C PHE A 115 9.58 -9.41 -1.04
N ASN A 116 9.90 -10.29 -1.99
CA ASN A 116 10.66 -11.50 -1.71
C ASN A 116 12.06 -11.24 -1.15
N ASP A 117 12.70 -10.13 -1.53
CA ASP A 117 14.04 -9.77 -1.06
C ASP A 117 13.98 -9.08 0.31
N ILE A 118 12.88 -8.38 0.58
CA ILE A 118 12.65 -7.63 1.81
C ILE A 118 12.09 -8.56 2.91
N GLU A 119 11.21 -9.48 2.54
CA GLU A 119 10.46 -10.36 3.44
C GLU A 119 11.31 -11.01 4.54
N PRO A 120 12.51 -11.57 4.23
CA PRO A 120 13.34 -12.21 5.26
C PRO A 120 13.85 -11.27 6.36
N THR A 121 13.76 -9.95 6.14
CA THR A 121 14.20 -8.91 7.09
C THR A 121 13.06 -8.36 7.95
N LEU A 122 11.82 -8.70 7.63
CA LEU A 122 10.64 -8.20 8.33
C LEU A 122 10.34 -8.99 9.60
N ASP A 123 9.67 -8.34 10.55
CA ASP A 123 9.15 -8.99 11.75
C ASP A 123 8.12 -10.08 11.41
N CYS A 124 7.91 -11.02 12.34
CA CYS A 124 6.89 -12.08 12.22
C CYS A 124 5.80 -11.95 13.31
N ASP A 125 5.53 -10.73 13.78
CA ASP A 125 4.61 -10.45 14.89
C ASP A 125 3.59 -9.35 14.57
N TYR A 126 3.18 -9.23 13.30
CA TYR A 126 2.16 -8.25 12.91
C TYR A 126 0.76 -8.66 13.35
N ASP A 127 0.00 -7.69 13.86
CA ASP A 127 -1.40 -7.86 14.23
C ASP A 127 -2.32 -7.86 13.00
N LEU A 128 -1.90 -7.16 11.94
CA LEU A 128 -2.57 -7.12 10.65
C LEU A 128 -1.53 -7.19 9.52
N VAL A 129 -1.77 -8.07 8.57
CA VAL A 129 -1.08 -8.10 7.27
C VAL A 129 -2.12 -7.80 6.19
N CYS A 130 -1.89 -6.82 5.35
CA CYS A 130 -2.84 -6.46 4.29
C CYS A 130 -2.19 -6.33 2.91
N LEU A 131 -2.95 -6.78 1.90
CA LEU A 131 -2.66 -6.68 0.48
C LEU A 131 -3.91 -6.18 -0.24
N ILE A 132 -3.85 -4.95 -0.70
CA ILE A 132 -4.99 -4.29 -1.35
C ILE A 132 -4.62 -4.00 -2.81
N GLY A 133 -5.16 -4.80 -3.74
CA GLY A 133 -4.84 -4.68 -5.18
C GLY A 133 -3.43 -5.15 -5.51
N VAL A 134 -2.93 -6.19 -4.86
CA VAL A 134 -1.55 -6.69 -4.99
C VAL A 134 -1.50 -8.20 -5.17
N PHE A 135 -2.35 -8.95 -4.47
CA PHE A 135 -2.28 -10.40 -4.45
C PHE A 135 -2.45 -11.03 -5.83
N GLU A 136 -3.23 -10.40 -6.72
CA GLU A 136 -3.43 -10.78 -8.11
C GLU A 136 -2.14 -10.83 -8.94
N TYR A 137 -1.12 -10.06 -8.53
CA TYR A 137 0.19 -10.04 -9.18
C TYR A 137 1.19 -11.08 -8.64
N GLY A 138 0.75 -11.95 -7.74
CA GLY A 138 1.60 -12.99 -7.14
C GLY A 138 2.36 -13.83 -8.16
N ASN A 139 1.75 -14.15 -9.31
CA ASN A 139 2.42 -14.89 -10.38
C ASN A 139 3.61 -14.16 -11.03
N SER A 140 3.66 -12.84 -10.94
CA SER A 140 4.73 -12.03 -11.51
C SER A 140 5.91 -11.85 -10.55
N TYR A 141 5.68 -12.00 -9.25
CA TYR A 141 6.66 -11.67 -8.22
C TYR A 141 7.09 -12.86 -7.37
N ILE A 142 6.27 -13.91 -7.29
CA ILE A 142 6.60 -15.16 -6.59
C ILE A 142 7.00 -16.22 -7.61
N ASN A 143 8.31 -16.44 -7.78
CA ASN A 143 8.84 -17.34 -8.80
C ASN A 143 8.82 -18.81 -8.32
N THR A 144 7.62 -19.40 -8.18
CA THR A 144 7.41 -20.79 -7.78
C THR A 144 6.38 -21.47 -8.67
N LYS A 145 6.14 -22.78 -8.46
CA LYS A 145 5.09 -23.52 -9.19
C LYS A 145 3.69 -23.22 -8.67
N THR A 146 3.57 -22.70 -7.45
CA THR A 146 2.31 -22.38 -6.78
C THR A 146 2.39 -20.97 -6.17
N PRO A 147 2.54 -19.91 -7.00
CA PRO A 147 2.89 -18.57 -6.53
C PRO A 147 1.87 -17.99 -5.56
N TYR A 148 0.59 -18.19 -5.77
CA TYR A 148 -0.47 -17.68 -4.87
C TYR A 148 -0.48 -18.40 -3.52
N GLU A 149 -0.31 -19.74 -3.54
CA GLU A 149 -0.24 -20.51 -2.30
C GLU A 149 1.00 -20.15 -1.49
N ASP A 150 2.13 -19.96 -2.15
CA ASP A 150 3.39 -19.64 -1.50
C ASP A 150 3.38 -18.20 -1.00
N PHE A 151 2.81 -17.26 -1.75
CA PHE A 151 2.60 -15.89 -1.27
C PHE A 151 1.70 -15.89 -0.03
N PHE A 152 0.61 -16.63 -0.07
CA PHE A 152 -0.28 -16.76 1.09
C PHE A 152 0.44 -17.33 2.33
N LYS A 153 1.28 -18.36 2.17
CA LYS A 153 2.09 -18.93 3.26
C LYS A 153 3.10 -17.92 3.82
N ILE A 154 3.73 -17.13 2.96
CA ILE A 154 4.64 -16.06 3.37
C ILE A 154 3.90 -15.06 4.27
N MET A 155 2.75 -14.56 3.84
CA MET A 155 1.95 -13.64 4.65
C MET A 155 1.54 -14.21 6.00
N GLN A 156 1.18 -15.49 6.03
CA GLN A 156 0.82 -16.18 7.27
C GLN A 156 1.99 -16.23 8.28
N ARG A 157 3.24 -16.30 7.81
CA ARG A 157 4.41 -16.30 8.70
C ARG A 157 4.63 -14.98 9.41
N HIS A 158 4.30 -13.86 8.74
CA HIS A 158 4.47 -12.53 9.33
C HIS A 158 3.36 -12.15 10.31
N LYS A 159 2.26 -12.85 10.25
CA LYS A 159 1.08 -12.58 11.07
C LYS A 159 1.17 -13.29 12.43
N LYS A 160 0.84 -12.60 13.53
CA LYS A 160 0.58 -13.26 14.84
C LYS A 160 -0.48 -14.36 14.70
N PRO A 161 -0.48 -15.39 15.56
CA PRO A 161 -1.53 -16.41 15.55
C PRO A 161 -2.95 -15.83 15.62
N THR A 162 -3.13 -14.77 16.41
CA THR A 162 -4.41 -14.05 16.59
C THR A 162 -4.60 -12.89 15.61
N GLY A 163 -3.58 -12.57 14.81
CA GLY A 163 -3.62 -11.45 13.88
C GLY A 163 -4.56 -11.69 12.70
N LEU A 164 -4.86 -10.63 11.97
CA LEU A 164 -5.72 -10.64 10.79
C LEU A 164 -4.88 -10.65 9.51
N LEU A 165 -5.39 -11.32 8.48
CA LEU A 165 -4.92 -11.22 7.12
C LEU A 165 -6.07 -10.65 6.27
N VAL A 166 -5.82 -9.52 5.61
CA VAL A 166 -6.80 -8.84 4.75
C VAL A 166 -6.28 -8.81 3.32
N ILE A 167 -7.03 -9.40 2.41
CA ILE A 167 -6.73 -9.41 0.99
C ILE A 167 -7.92 -8.81 0.25
N ALA A 168 -7.67 -7.79 -0.56
CA ALA A 168 -8.65 -7.24 -1.49
C ALA A 168 -8.06 -7.26 -2.90
N ILE A 169 -8.80 -7.89 -3.82
CA ILE A 169 -8.44 -8.03 -5.23
C ILE A 169 -9.60 -7.63 -6.13
N GLU A 170 -9.31 -7.34 -7.38
CA GLU A 170 -10.34 -7.11 -8.38
C GLU A 170 -11.13 -8.40 -8.64
N ASN A 171 -12.45 -8.26 -8.68
CA ASN A 171 -13.33 -9.37 -8.99
C ASN A 171 -13.70 -9.36 -10.48
N LYS A 172 -13.38 -10.43 -11.20
CA LYS A 172 -13.74 -10.62 -12.61
C LYS A 172 -15.24 -10.40 -12.89
N PHE A 173 -16.11 -10.68 -11.91
CA PHE A 173 -17.56 -10.49 -11.99
C PHE A 173 -18.01 -9.18 -11.31
N GLY A 174 -17.10 -8.25 -11.05
CA GLY A 174 -17.45 -6.95 -10.48
C GLY A 174 -18.31 -6.11 -11.43
N LEU A 175 -19.23 -5.31 -10.87
CA LEU A 175 -20.17 -4.48 -11.66
C LEU A 175 -19.48 -3.57 -12.69
N LYS A 176 -18.23 -3.15 -12.46
CA LYS A 176 -17.47 -2.31 -13.40
C LYS A 176 -17.14 -3.00 -14.74
N TYR A 177 -17.33 -4.30 -14.84
CA TYR A 177 -17.07 -5.09 -16.06
C TYR A 177 -18.34 -5.46 -16.83
N TRP A 178 -19.52 -4.98 -16.40
CA TRP A 178 -20.83 -5.19 -17.05
C TRP A 178 -21.42 -3.85 -17.60
#